data_aa7cec4ec14edff20ec53c9d99ef9518
#
_entry.id   aa7cec4ec14edff20ec53c9d99ef9518
#
_cell.length_a   1.000
_cell.length_b   1.000
_cell.length_c   1.000
_cell.angle_alpha   90.00
_cell.angle_beta   90.00
_cell.angle_gamma   90.00
#
_symmetry.space_group_name_H-M   'P 1'
#
loop_
_entity.id
_entity.type
_entity.pdbx_description
1 polymer ?
#
loop_
_entity_poly.entity_id
_entity_poly.type
_entity_poly.pdbx_seq_one_letter_code
_entity_poly.pdbx_strand_id
1 'polypeptide(L)'
;MFCLRVIAPPGLYSALAYKGFFPPEDLTTLRHIGSYLQGHPNMNTVPGVDMSTGSLGQGISAACGMAKGAKFLGKDDIRVYTLLGDGEIEEGQVWEAMMFANQYHLDNLCVIIDWNGLQIDGLCKDVMCAEPIDEKVKAFGFDVVTVDGNDFDQLESAFDAFHKSTKPFCILMKTVKGKGVSFMENECGWHGKATNPEEYKTAMAELTAKLQELEA
;
A
#
# COMPACT_ATOMS: atom_id res chain seq x y z
N MET A 1 13.45 -2.13 -7.78
CA MET A 1 12.46 -1.70 -6.77
C MET A 1 11.25 -2.57 -6.98
N PHE A 2 10.82 -3.32 -5.97
CA PHE A 2 9.63 -4.17 -6.06
C PHE A 2 8.58 -3.60 -5.11
N CYS A 3 7.40 -3.30 -5.62
CA CYS A 3 6.28 -2.82 -4.80
C CYS A 3 5.15 -3.85 -4.86
N LEU A 4 4.79 -4.38 -3.71
CA LEU A 4 3.74 -5.39 -3.53
C LEU A 4 2.60 -4.75 -2.77
N ARG A 5 1.45 -4.54 -3.42
CA ARG A 5 0.23 -4.08 -2.75
C ARG A 5 -0.92 -5.02 -3.05
N VAL A 6 -1.58 -5.51 -2.00
CA VAL A 6 -2.69 -6.45 -2.14
C VAL A 6 -4.00 -5.76 -2.47
N ILE A 7 -4.27 -4.54 -1.98
CA ILE A 7 -5.56 -3.86 -2.17
C ILE A 7 -5.37 -2.36 -2.44
N ALA A 8 -5.69 -1.94 -3.60
CA ALA A 8 -6.12 -0.67 -4.18
C ALA A 8 -5.63 -0.56 -5.63
N PRO A 9 -6.11 -1.45 -6.51
CA PRO A 9 -5.73 -1.43 -7.91
C PRO A 9 -5.89 -0.05 -8.57
N PRO A 10 -6.97 0.72 -8.31
CA PRO A 10 -7.09 2.05 -8.91
C PRO A 10 -5.92 2.98 -8.59
N GLY A 11 -5.48 3.02 -7.33
CA GLY A 11 -4.34 3.85 -6.91
C GLY A 11 -3.02 3.38 -7.53
N LEU A 12 -2.75 2.07 -7.53
CA LEU A 12 -1.56 1.50 -8.17
C LEU A 12 -1.55 1.77 -9.67
N TYR A 13 -2.66 1.50 -10.37
CA TYR A 13 -2.74 1.71 -11.81
C TYR A 13 -2.62 3.20 -12.18
N SER A 14 -3.23 4.10 -11.42
CA SER A 14 -3.05 5.53 -11.61
C SER A 14 -1.58 5.93 -11.47
N ALA A 15 -0.90 5.48 -10.41
CA ALA A 15 0.52 5.76 -10.21
C ALA A 15 1.39 5.22 -11.36
N LEU A 16 1.13 4.00 -11.84
CA LEU A 16 1.86 3.39 -12.96
C LEU A 16 1.60 4.13 -14.28
N ALA A 17 0.35 4.50 -14.57
CA ALA A 17 0.00 5.25 -15.78
C ALA A 17 0.69 6.62 -15.80
N TYR A 18 0.60 7.39 -14.72
CA TYR A 18 1.29 8.69 -14.62
C TYR A 18 2.82 8.58 -14.58
N LYS A 19 3.36 7.42 -14.22
CA LYS A 19 4.80 7.11 -14.38
C LYS A 19 5.16 6.68 -15.81
N GLY A 20 4.20 6.56 -16.72
CA GLY A 20 4.42 6.24 -18.13
C GLY A 20 4.57 4.75 -18.44
N PHE A 21 4.14 3.84 -17.57
CA PHE A 21 4.17 2.40 -17.84
C PHE A 21 3.11 1.98 -18.88
N PHE A 22 1.99 2.69 -18.94
CA PHE A 22 0.93 2.52 -19.94
C PHE A 22 0.11 3.81 -20.06
N PRO A 23 -0.69 3.98 -21.15
CA PRO A 23 -1.47 5.19 -21.36
C PRO A 23 -2.50 5.47 -20.27
N PRO A 24 -2.60 6.71 -19.72
CA PRO A 24 -3.62 7.06 -18.72
C PRO A 24 -5.06 6.82 -19.18
N GLU A 25 -5.33 6.87 -20.48
CA GLU A 25 -6.64 6.60 -21.07
C GLU A 25 -7.14 5.19 -20.78
N ASP A 26 -6.22 4.22 -20.63
CA ASP A 26 -6.54 2.84 -20.32
C ASP A 26 -7.18 2.67 -18.93
N LEU A 27 -6.95 3.62 -18.01
CA LEU A 27 -7.58 3.62 -16.67
C LEU A 27 -9.11 3.53 -16.73
N THR A 28 -9.72 4.05 -17.80
CA THR A 28 -11.17 4.01 -18.03
C THR A 28 -11.69 2.59 -18.28
N THR A 29 -10.80 1.64 -18.57
CA THR A 29 -11.15 0.23 -18.84
C THR A 29 -11.07 -0.66 -17.60
N LEU A 30 -10.81 -0.09 -16.41
CA LEU A 30 -10.69 -0.84 -15.16
C LEU A 30 -11.85 -1.82 -14.97
N ARG A 31 -11.53 -3.10 -14.77
CA ARG A 31 -12.47 -4.20 -14.55
C ARG A 31 -13.44 -4.49 -15.72
N HIS A 32 -13.28 -3.89 -16.89
CA HIS A 32 -14.03 -4.28 -18.07
C HIS A 32 -13.56 -5.65 -18.58
N ILE A 33 -14.48 -6.38 -19.20
CA ILE A 33 -14.17 -7.66 -19.84
C ILE A 33 -13.16 -7.39 -20.97
N GLY A 34 -12.07 -8.17 -20.96
CA GLY A 34 -10.97 -8.04 -21.93
C GLY A 34 -9.92 -6.97 -21.60
N SER A 35 -10.15 -6.12 -20.59
CA SER A 35 -9.11 -5.20 -20.11
C SER A 35 -8.02 -5.96 -19.34
N TYR A 36 -6.76 -5.51 -19.47
CA TYR A 36 -5.67 -6.00 -18.63
C TYR A 36 -5.66 -5.38 -17.22
N LEU A 37 -6.41 -4.29 -17.00
CA LEU A 37 -6.56 -3.61 -15.71
C LEU A 37 -7.69 -4.25 -14.91
N GLN A 38 -7.40 -5.37 -14.25
CA GLN A 38 -8.37 -6.10 -13.45
C GLN A 38 -8.35 -5.68 -11.96
N GLY A 39 -9.34 -6.15 -11.20
CA GLY A 39 -9.48 -5.85 -9.77
C GLY A 39 -8.33 -6.38 -8.89
N HIS A 40 -7.54 -7.33 -9.40
CA HIS A 40 -6.30 -7.79 -8.81
C HIS A 40 -5.16 -7.60 -9.81
N PRO A 41 -4.08 -6.90 -9.44
CA PRO A 41 -2.96 -6.67 -10.34
C PRO A 41 -2.29 -7.99 -10.76
N ASN A 42 -2.00 -8.11 -12.05
CA ASN A 42 -1.36 -9.28 -12.62
C ASN A 42 -0.04 -8.89 -13.30
N MET A 43 1.07 -9.40 -12.75
CA MET A 43 2.43 -9.13 -13.25
C MET A 43 2.68 -9.57 -14.69
N ASN A 44 1.88 -10.52 -15.20
CA ASN A 44 2.03 -11.02 -16.56
C ASN A 44 1.34 -10.15 -17.62
N THR A 45 0.44 -9.25 -17.20
CA THR A 45 -0.40 -8.48 -18.13
C THR A 45 -0.31 -6.97 -17.93
N VAL A 46 0.01 -6.50 -16.71
CA VAL A 46 0.05 -5.06 -16.40
C VAL A 46 1.50 -4.59 -16.34
N PRO A 47 1.93 -3.70 -17.27
CA PRO A 47 3.27 -3.14 -17.23
C PRO A 47 3.54 -2.40 -15.91
N GLY A 48 4.71 -2.65 -15.32
CA GLY A 48 5.12 -2.03 -14.05
C GLY A 48 4.59 -2.72 -12.79
N VAL A 49 3.81 -3.79 -12.91
CA VAL A 49 3.43 -4.65 -11.78
C VAL A 49 4.49 -5.72 -11.57
N ASP A 50 5.21 -5.65 -10.48
CA ASP A 50 6.31 -6.58 -10.16
C ASP A 50 5.82 -7.92 -9.64
N MET A 51 4.63 -7.98 -9.01
CA MET A 51 4.06 -9.19 -8.45
C MET A 51 2.53 -9.17 -8.55
N SER A 52 1.94 -10.29 -8.95
CA SER A 52 0.49 -10.50 -8.86
C SER A 52 0.07 -10.57 -7.41
N THR A 53 -0.94 -9.78 -7.03
CA THR A 53 -1.44 -9.67 -5.66
C THR A 53 -2.97 -9.73 -5.63
N GLY A 54 -3.56 -9.88 -4.42
CA GLY A 54 -5.01 -9.93 -4.23
C GLY A 54 -5.42 -10.75 -3.00
N SER A 55 -4.65 -11.79 -2.65
CA SER A 55 -4.87 -12.55 -1.43
C SER A 55 -4.17 -11.85 -0.26
N LEU A 56 -4.95 -11.42 0.73
CA LEU A 56 -4.46 -10.72 1.91
C LEU A 56 -3.41 -11.54 2.67
N GLY A 57 -2.39 -10.87 3.20
CA GLY A 57 -1.32 -11.47 3.98
C GLY A 57 -0.27 -12.24 3.17
N GLN A 58 -0.53 -12.58 1.88
CA GLN A 58 0.39 -13.38 1.07
C GLN A 58 1.55 -12.54 0.50
N GLY A 59 1.29 -11.29 0.18
CA GLY A 59 2.27 -10.39 -0.47
C GLY A 59 3.54 -10.20 0.34
N ILE A 60 3.43 -10.06 1.66
CA ILE A 60 4.60 -9.86 2.54
C ILE A 60 5.53 -11.09 2.52
N SER A 61 4.99 -12.31 2.45
CA SER A 61 5.81 -13.52 2.37
C SER A 61 6.59 -13.58 1.06
N ALA A 62 5.96 -13.21 -0.06
CA ALA A 62 6.65 -13.07 -1.34
C ALA A 62 7.72 -11.99 -1.29
N ALA A 63 7.44 -10.83 -0.66
CA ALA A 63 8.40 -9.75 -0.45
C ALA A 63 9.62 -10.22 0.36
N CYS A 64 9.41 -10.98 1.43
CA CYS A 64 10.49 -11.60 2.20
C CYS A 64 11.35 -12.52 1.34
N GLY A 65 10.71 -13.34 0.49
CA GLY A 65 11.40 -14.22 -0.46
C GLY A 65 12.26 -13.44 -1.46
N MET A 66 11.74 -12.36 -2.02
CA MET A 66 12.46 -11.47 -2.94
C MET A 66 13.65 -10.78 -2.24
N ALA A 67 13.43 -10.21 -1.05
CA ALA A 67 14.47 -9.55 -0.27
C ALA A 67 15.60 -10.52 0.10
N LYS A 68 15.24 -11.73 0.55
CA LYS A 68 16.20 -12.80 0.86
C LYS A 68 16.94 -13.26 -0.40
N GLY A 69 16.23 -13.43 -1.52
CA GLY A 69 16.82 -13.82 -2.80
C GLY A 69 17.83 -12.80 -3.31
N ALA A 70 17.51 -11.49 -3.21
CA ALA A 70 18.43 -10.42 -3.58
C ALA A 70 19.73 -10.49 -2.76
N LYS A 71 19.64 -10.63 -1.44
CA LYS A 71 20.81 -10.80 -0.56
C LYS A 71 21.60 -12.06 -0.91
N PHE A 72 20.94 -13.18 -1.17
CA PHE A 72 21.61 -14.44 -1.55
C PHE A 72 22.39 -14.31 -2.87
N LEU A 73 21.88 -13.49 -3.80
CA LEU A 73 22.54 -13.24 -5.09
C LEU A 73 23.57 -12.09 -5.04
N GLY A 74 23.85 -11.54 -3.87
CA GLY A 74 24.78 -10.40 -3.71
C GLY A 74 24.30 -9.11 -4.39
N LYS A 75 22.98 -8.94 -4.52
CA LYS A 75 22.37 -7.74 -5.13
C LYS A 75 21.93 -6.76 -4.03
N ASP A 76 22.91 -6.10 -3.42
CA ASP A 76 22.70 -5.25 -2.24
C ASP A 76 22.02 -3.91 -2.54
N ASP A 77 21.91 -3.54 -3.82
CA ASP A 77 21.21 -2.36 -4.30
C ASP A 77 19.69 -2.56 -4.42
N ILE A 78 19.21 -3.82 -4.37
CA ILE A 78 17.80 -4.13 -4.46
C ILE A 78 17.10 -3.86 -3.12
N ARG A 79 16.05 -3.03 -3.18
CA ARG A 79 15.12 -2.76 -2.09
C ARG A 79 13.73 -3.29 -2.44
N VAL A 80 13.10 -3.93 -1.49
CA VAL A 80 11.75 -4.50 -1.64
C VAL A 80 10.79 -3.74 -0.74
N TYR A 81 9.68 -3.30 -1.30
CA TYR A 81 8.62 -2.60 -0.60
C TYR A 81 7.34 -3.40 -0.65
N THR A 82 6.64 -3.51 0.45
CA THR A 82 5.31 -4.13 0.50
C THR A 82 4.35 -3.22 1.26
N LEU A 83 3.16 -3.02 0.71
CA LEU A 83 2.13 -2.18 1.30
C LEU A 83 0.97 -3.06 1.74
N LEU A 84 0.64 -3.00 3.02
CA LEU A 84 -0.42 -3.74 3.69
C LEU A 84 -1.50 -2.78 4.20
N GLY A 85 -2.73 -3.24 4.30
CA GLY A 85 -3.77 -2.55 5.06
C GLY A 85 -3.74 -2.94 6.53
N ASP A 86 -4.29 -2.10 7.41
CA ASP A 86 -4.41 -2.40 8.84
C ASP A 86 -5.37 -3.57 9.13
N GLY A 87 -6.43 -3.76 8.34
CA GLY A 87 -7.23 -4.97 8.37
C GLY A 87 -6.49 -6.20 7.79
N GLU A 88 -5.55 -6.01 6.86
CA GLU A 88 -4.75 -7.11 6.30
C GLU A 88 -3.77 -7.68 7.32
N ILE A 89 -3.23 -6.88 8.23
CA ILE A 89 -2.31 -7.37 9.26
C ILE A 89 -2.98 -8.22 10.35
N GLU A 90 -4.28 -8.40 10.30
CA GLU A 90 -5.02 -9.39 11.12
C GLU A 90 -4.71 -10.83 10.68
N GLU A 91 -4.22 -11.03 9.45
CA GLU A 91 -3.78 -12.32 8.94
C GLU A 91 -2.50 -12.81 9.66
N GLY A 92 -2.55 -14.03 10.22
CA GLY A 92 -1.43 -14.62 10.96
C GLY A 92 -0.14 -14.71 10.16
N GLN A 93 -0.25 -14.94 8.84
CA GLN A 93 0.89 -15.04 7.93
C GLN A 93 1.73 -13.75 7.87
N VAL A 94 1.14 -12.58 8.10
CA VAL A 94 1.88 -11.31 8.18
C VAL A 94 2.92 -11.37 9.30
N TRP A 95 2.54 -11.85 10.46
CA TRP A 95 3.43 -11.97 11.63
C TRP A 95 4.47 -13.07 11.46
N GLU A 96 4.11 -14.17 10.83
CA GLU A 96 5.07 -15.22 10.44
C GLU A 96 6.14 -14.68 9.49
N ALA A 97 5.75 -13.88 8.48
CA ALA A 97 6.66 -13.23 7.56
C ALA A 97 7.56 -12.21 8.26
N MET A 98 7.04 -11.46 9.23
CA MET A 98 7.85 -10.52 10.04
C MET A 98 8.91 -11.26 10.88
N MET A 99 8.56 -12.42 11.49
CA MET A 99 9.56 -13.25 12.17
C MET A 99 10.66 -13.70 11.21
N PHE A 100 10.29 -14.14 10.02
CA PHE A 100 11.25 -14.53 8.99
C PHE A 100 12.16 -13.36 8.59
N ALA A 101 11.57 -12.18 8.35
CA ALA A 101 12.34 -10.99 7.95
C ALA A 101 13.39 -10.61 9.00
N ASN A 102 13.04 -10.65 10.28
CA ASN A 102 13.97 -10.39 11.39
C ASN A 102 15.05 -11.47 11.47
N GLN A 103 14.66 -12.76 11.43
CA GLN A 103 15.60 -13.89 11.52
C GLN A 103 16.69 -13.83 10.45
N TYR A 104 16.32 -13.40 9.23
CA TYR A 104 17.25 -13.33 8.10
C TYR A 104 17.82 -11.93 7.86
N HIS A 105 17.61 -11.00 8.79
CA HIS A 105 18.17 -9.63 8.73
C HIS A 105 17.89 -8.95 7.38
N LEU A 106 16.61 -8.92 6.96
CA LEU A 106 16.19 -8.36 5.69
C LEU A 106 16.12 -6.83 5.77
N ASP A 107 17.27 -6.16 5.95
CA ASP A 107 17.39 -4.70 5.98
C ASP A 107 17.09 -4.02 4.64
N ASN A 108 16.92 -4.82 3.59
CA ASN A 108 16.45 -4.40 2.28
C ASN A 108 14.93 -4.55 2.09
N LEU A 109 14.18 -4.88 3.15
CA LEU A 109 12.72 -4.97 3.14
C LEU A 109 12.10 -3.79 3.89
N CYS A 110 11.21 -3.06 3.23
CA CYS A 110 10.35 -2.04 3.82
C CYS A 110 8.89 -2.51 3.79
N VAL A 111 8.31 -2.70 4.95
CA VAL A 111 6.87 -2.94 5.12
C VAL A 111 6.19 -1.60 5.37
N ILE A 112 5.17 -1.29 4.60
CA ILE A 112 4.38 -0.08 4.75
C ILE A 112 2.98 -0.51 5.17
N ILE A 113 2.44 0.07 6.24
CA ILE A 113 1.09 -0.25 6.72
C ILE A 113 0.21 0.99 6.58
N ASP A 114 -0.81 0.90 5.74
CA ASP A 114 -1.86 1.89 5.61
C ASP A 114 -2.81 1.76 6.81
N TRP A 115 -2.55 2.58 7.83
CA TRP A 115 -3.30 2.59 9.08
C TRP A 115 -4.40 3.64 9.04
N ASN A 116 -5.51 3.29 8.38
CA ASN A 116 -6.69 4.15 8.26
C ASN A 116 -7.81 3.81 9.26
N GLY A 117 -7.67 2.74 10.04
CA GLY A 117 -8.61 2.32 11.06
C GLY A 117 -9.87 1.62 10.54
N LEU A 118 -9.95 1.36 9.21
CA LEU A 118 -11.16 0.85 8.57
C LEU A 118 -10.88 -0.39 7.71
N GLN A 119 -11.78 -1.35 7.82
CA GLN A 119 -11.87 -2.51 6.93
C GLN A 119 -13.27 -2.66 6.35
N ILE A 120 -13.55 -3.71 5.56
CA ILE A 120 -14.84 -3.90 4.88
C ILE A 120 -16.01 -3.84 5.86
N ASP A 121 -15.88 -4.50 7.01
CA ASP A 121 -16.97 -4.74 7.97
C ASP A 121 -17.10 -3.63 9.04
N GLY A 122 -16.23 -2.60 8.98
CA GLY A 122 -16.29 -1.47 9.92
C GLY A 122 -14.94 -0.99 10.42
N LEU A 123 -14.92 -0.46 11.63
CA LEU A 123 -13.69 -0.03 12.30
C LEU A 123 -12.84 -1.25 12.68
N CYS A 124 -11.55 -1.26 12.35
CA CYS A 124 -10.64 -2.35 12.70
C CYS A 124 -10.67 -2.67 14.19
N LYS A 125 -10.77 -1.66 15.07
CA LYS A 125 -10.85 -1.84 16.52
C LYS A 125 -12.09 -2.61 16.99
N ASP A 126 -13.18 -2.60 16.20
CA ASP A 126 -14.46 -3.25 16.55
C ASP A 126 -14.60 -4.62 15.88
N VAL A 127 -13.86 -4.89 14.81
CA VAL A 127 -13.87 -6.17 14.09
C VAL A 127 -12.80 -7.09 14.63
N MET A 128 -11.53 -6.72 14.49
CA MET A 128 -10.37 -7.44 15.06
C MET A 128 -9.24 -6.44 15.30
N CYS A 129 -8.99 -6.09 16.55
CA CYS A 129 -8.03 -5.06 16.90
C CYS A 129 -6.57 -5.54 16.80
N ALA A 130 -5.86 -5.04 15.80
CA ALA A 130 -4.42 -5.30 15.68
C ALA A 130 -3.54 -4.37 16.53
N GLU A 131 -4.11 -3.34 17.17
CA GLU A 131 -3.38 -2.39 18.01
C GLU A 131 -2.84 -3.02 19.32
N PRO A 132 -1.75 -2.49 19.89
CA PRO A 132 -0.89 -1.43 19.34
C PRO A 132 0.03 -1.96 18.23
N ILE A 133 -0.10 -1.43 17.03
CA ILE A 133 0.60 -1.95 15.83
C ILE A 133 2.11 -1.70 15.93
N ASP A 134 2.49 -0.48 16.31
CA ASP A 134 3.89 -0.06 16.37
C ASP A 134 4.69 -0.87 17.39
N GLU A 135 4.14 -1.13 18.58
CA GLU A 135 4.80 -1.92 19.62
C GLU A 135 4.95 -3.39 19.17
N LYS A 136 3.93 -3.95 18.55
CA LYS A 136 3.99 -5.31 18.02
C LYS A 136 5.06 -5.44 16.95
N VAL A 137 5.09 -4.55 15.96
CA VAL A 137 6.08 -4.59 14.87
C VAL A 137 7.50 -4.38 15.42
N LYS A 138 7.70 -3.48 16.39
CA LYS A 138 8.98 -3.33 17.09
C LYS A 138 9.41 -4.61 17.82
N ALA A 139 8.45 -5.31 18.46
CA ALA A 139 8.72 -6.57 19.14
C ALA A 139 9.14 -7.69 18.17
N PHE A 140 8.73 -7.61 16.91
CA PHE A 140 9.22 -8.48 15.83
C PHE A 140 10.59 -8.08 15.27
N GLY A 141 11.27 -7.07 15.85
CA GLY A 141 12.62 -6.70 15.52
C GLY A 141 12.80 -5.71 14.38
N PHE A 142 11.72 -5.03 13.96
CA PHE A 142 11.75 -3.98 12.95
C PHE A 142 12.14 -2.62 13.53
N ASP A 143 12.81 -1.80 12.73
CA ASP A 143 12.82 -0.35 12.96
C ASP A 143 11.48 0.20 12.45
N VAL A 144 10.83 1.06 13.24
CA VAL A 144 9.46 1.54 12.97
C VAL A 144 9.40 3.05 13.05
N VAL A 145 8.80 3.67 12.05
CA VAL A 145 8.42 5.08 12.06
C VAL A 145 6.92 5.22 11.82
N THR A 146 6.30 6.20 12.46
CA THR A 146 4.89 6.54 12.23
C THR A 146 4.82 7.94 11.63
N VAL A 147 4.10 8.08 10.52
CA VAL A 147 3.98 9.31 9.74
C VAL A 147 2.53 9.61 9.38
N ASP A 148 2.23 10.86 9.07
CA ASP A 148 1.02 11.20 8.31
C ASP A 148 1.22 10.72 6.86
N GLY A 149 0.43 9.73 6.43
CA GLY A 149 0.53 9.16 5.09
C GLY A 149 0.00 10.06 3.97
N ASN A 150 -0.53 11.24 4.32
CA ASN A 150 -0.94 12.27 3.38
C ASN A 150 0.07 13.45 3.31
N ASP A 151 1.18 13.36 4.04
CA ASP A 151 2.25 14.36 4.07
C ASP A 151 3.49 13.81 3.33
N PHE A 152 3.81 14.39 2.18
CA PHE A 152 4.91 13.93 1.34
C PHE A 152 6.29 14.13 1.98
N ASP A 153 6.50 15.19 2.76
CA ASP A 153 7.78 15.47 3.42
C ASP A 153 8.06 14.42 4.51
N GLN A 154 7.02 14.02 5.25
CA GLN A 154 7.13 12.95 6.24
C GLN A 154 7.37 11.58 5.56
N LEU A 155 6.71 11.30 4.43
CA LEU A 155 6.94 10.07 3.67
C LEU A 155 8.37 10.01 3.14
N GLU A 156 8.89 11.08 2.53
CA GLU A 156 10.27 11.16 2.04
C GLU A 156 11.26 10.91 3.18
N SER A 157 11.08 11.58 4.30
CA SER A 157 11.91 11.38 5.50
C SER A 157 11.88 9.93 6.02
N ALA A 158 10.73 9.26 5.94
CA ALA A 158 10.58 7.86 6.34
C ALA A 158 11.32 6.91 5.37
N PHE A 159 11.26 7.16 4.07
CA PHE A 159 12.04 6.39 3.09
C PHE A 159 13.54 6.61 3.25
N ASP A 160 13.97 7.83 3.55
CA ASP A 160 15.36 8.13 3.86
C ASP A 160 15.84 7.40 5.13
N ALA A 161 14.98 7.29 6.14
CA ALA A 161 15.28 6.52 7.34
C ALA A 161 15.43 5.02 7.02
N PHE A 162 14.56 4.47 6.17
CA PHE A 162 14.69 3.09 5.69
C PHE A 162 16.02 2.84 4.99
N HIS A 163 16.46 3.75 4.14
CA HIS A 163 17.73 3.60 3.41
C HIS A 163 18.96 3.59 4.33
N LYS A 164 18.83 4.07 5.57
CA LYS A 164 19.90 4.11 6.59
C LYS A 164 19.78 2.99 7.63
N SER A 165 18.65 2.30 7.67
CA SER A 165 18.41 1.21 8.62
C SER A 165 19.24 -0.02 8.28
N THR A 166 19.61 -0.76 9.32
CA THR A 166 20.31 -2.06 9.24
C THR A 166 19.41 -3.22 9.66
N LYS A 167 18.11 -2.95 9.79
CA LYS A 167 17.08 -3.93 10.16
C LYS A 167 15.95 -3.89 9.14
N PRO A 168 15.09 -4.90 9.12
CA PRO A 168 13.80 -4.78 8.44
C PRO A 168 13.08 -3.53 8.94
N PHE A 169 12.42 -2.81 8.04
CA PHE A 169 11.88 -1.49 8.34
C PHE A 169 10.36 -1.46 8.15
N CYS A 170 9.67 -0.72 9.01
CA CYS A 170 8.23 -0.53 8.87
C CYS A 170 7.87 0.96 8.93
N ILE A 171 7.09 1.40 7.94
CA ILE A 171 6.45 2.71 7.91
C ILE A 171 4.97 2.53 8.24
N LEU A 172 4.53 3.06 9.36
CA LEU A 172 3.11 3.14 9.72
C LEU A 172 2.55 4.47 9.21
N MET A 173 1.75 4.41 8.16
CA MET A 173 1.11 5.59 7.59
C MET A 173 -0.26 5.80 8.21
N LYS A 174 -0.43 6.82 9.03
CA LYS A 174 -1.77 7.27 9.43
C LYS A 174 -2.42 7.98 8.25
N THR A 175 -3.50 7.42 7.76
CA THR A 175 -4.22 7.92 6.59
C THR A 175 -5.70 8.09 6.90
N VAL A 176 -6.37 8.80 6.00
CA VAL A 176 -7.84 8.91 6.00
C VAL A 176 -8.36 8.18 4.77
N LYS A 177 -9.14 7.12 4.97
CA LYS A 177 -9.78 6.42 3.85
C LYS A 177 -10.67 7.38 3.08
N GLY A 178 -10.51 7.45 1.74
CA GLY A 178 -11.28 8.36 0.88
C GLY A 178 -10.83 9.83 0.93
N LYS A 179 -9.62 10.12 1.46
CA LYS A 179 -9.07 11.47 1.60
C LYS A 179 -9.24 12.34 0.35
N GLY A 180 -9.80 13.52 0.56
CA GLY A 180 -9.99 14.52 -0.49
C GLY A 180 -11.38 14.52 -1.11
N VAL A 181 -12.25 13.55 -0.77
CA VAL A 181 -13.64 13.50 -1.21
C VAL A 181 -14.56 13.42 0.01
N SER A 182 -15.30 14.48 0.28
CA SER A 182 -16.00 14.71 1.55
C SER A 182 -16.94 13.55 1.96
N PHE A 183 -17.67 12.97 1.01
CA PHE A 183 -18.60 11.88 1.26
C PHE A 183 -17.95 10.48 1.30
N MET A 184 -16.62 10.38 1.04
CA MET A 184 -15.86 9.14 1.10
C MET A 184 -14.99 9.06 2.35
N GLU A 185 -14.63 10.21 2.95
CA GLU A 185 -13.72 10.24 4.08
C GLU A 185 -14.26 9.47 5.29
N ASN A 186 -13.47 8.53 5.80
CA ASN A 186 -13.78 7.65 6.92
C ASN A 186 -15.05 6.78 6.75
N GLU A 187 -15.43 6.50 5.52
CA GLU A 187 -16.59 5.68 5.20
C GLU A 187 -16.18 4.31 4.66
N CYS A 188 -16.38 3.23 5.43
CA CYS A 188 -15.99 1.87 5.06
C CYS A 188 -16.73 1.35 3.81
N GLY A 189 -17.96 1.82 3.57
CA GLY A 189 -18.75 1.44 2.39
C GLY A 189 -18.09 1.73 1.04
N TRP A 190 -17.10 2.63 1.00
CA TRP A 190 -16.32 2.92 -0.21
C TRP A 190 -15.16 1.97 -0.48
N HIS A 191 -15.02 0.92 0.31
CA HIS A 191 -13.96 -0.08 0.11
C HIS A 191 -14.05 -0.77 -1.27
N GLY A 192 -15.23 -1.04 -1.77
CA GLY A 192 -15.43 -1.74 -3.04
C GLY A 192 -16.56 -1.18 -3.92
N LYS A 193 -17.07 0.00 -3.60
CA LYS A 193 -18.14 0.67 -4.34
C LYS A 193 -17.57 1.59 -5.42
N ALA A 194 -18.15 1.55 -6.62
CA ALA A 194 -17.92 2.56 -7.65
C ALA A 194 -18.88 3.74 -7.45
N THR A 195 -18.46 4.95 -7.83
CA THR A 195 -19.30 6.14 -7.82
C THR A 195 -20.38 6.05 -8.90
N ASN A 196 -21.58 6.55 -8.59
CA ASN A 196 -22.57 6.87 -9.61
C ASN A 196 -22.23 8.22 -10.30
N PRO A 197 -22.93 8.62 -11.39
CA PRO A 197 -22.58 9.84 -12.11
C PRO A 197 -22.63 11.13 -11.28
N GLU A 198 -23.55 11.27 -10.33
CA GLU A 198 -23.65 12.46 -9.47
C GLU A 198 -22.54 12.46 -8.41
N GLU A 199 -22.27 11.32 -7.77
CA GLU A 199 -21.16 11.14 -6.86
C GLU A 199 -19.81 11.43 -7.55
N TYR A 200 -19.64 10.95 -8.80
CA TYR A 200 -18.45 11.25 -9.61
C TYR A 200 -18.29 12.75 -9.87
N LYS A 201 -19.37 13.42 -10.28
CA LYS A 201 -19.38 14.86 -10.55
C LYS A 201 -18.99 15.66 -9.29
N THR A 202 -19.54 15.29 -8.13
CA THR A 202 -19.22 15.94 -6.85
C THR A 202 -17.76 15.73 -6.49
N ALA A 203 -17.26 14.49 -6.55
CA ALA A 203 -15.87 14.17 -6.25
C ALA A 203 -14.88 14.92 -7.15
N MET A 204 -15.19 14.99 -8.46
CA MET A 204 -14.35 15.73 -9.42
C MET A 204 -14.35 17.24 -9.15
N ALA A 205 -15.47 17.82 -8.72
CA ALA A 205 -15.53 19.23 -8.36
C ALA A 205 -14.66 19.53 -7.15
N GLU A 206 -14.73 18.70 -6.08
CA GLU A 206 -13.92 18.85 -4.87
C GLU A 206 -12.42 18.71 -5.17
N LEU A 207 -12.04 17.67 -5.92
CA LEU A 207 -10.63 17.42 -6.26
C LEU A 207 -10.06 18.48 -7.19
N THR A 208 -10.85 18.98 -8.15
CA THR A 208 -10.42 20.06 -9.06
C THR A 208 -10.22 21.38 -8.30
N ALA A 209 -11.11 21.72 -7.38
CA ALA A 209 -10.96 22.91 -6.54
C ALA A 209 -9.66 22.83 -5.72
N LYS A 210 -9.40 21.68 -5.11
CA LYS A 210 -8.19 21.46 -4.33
C LYS A 210 -6.91 21.51 -5.18
N LEU A 211 -6.94 21.01 -6.41
CA LEU A 211 -5.81 21.11 -7.33
C LEU A 211 -5.50 22.57 -7.65
N GLN A 212 -6.54 23.39 -7.93
CA GLN A 212 -6.38 24.82 -8.21
C GLN A 212 -5.79 25.59 -7.01
N GLU A 213 -6.14 25.21 -5.78
CA GLU A 213 -5.54 25.78 -4.57
C GLU A 213 -4.05 25.47 -4.42
N LEU A 214 -3.60 24.28 -4.90
CA LEU A 214 -2.21 23.86 -4.83
C LEU A 214 -1.35 24.47 -5.95
N GLU A 215 -1.96 24.91 -7.05
CA GLU A 215 -1.28 25.55 -8.20
C GLU A 215 -1.20 27.08 -8.07
N ALA A 216 -1.89 27.69 -7.10
CA ALA A 216 -1.95 29.14 -6.87
C ALA A 216 -0.85 29.62 -5.94
#